data_74703e89b75668546c85558b4f8e705f
#
_entry.id   74703e89b75668546c85558b4f8e705f
#
_cell.length_a   1.000
_cell.length_b   1.000
_cell.length_c   1.000
_cell.angle_alpha   90.00
_cell.angle_beta   90.00
_cell.angle_gamma   90.00
#
_symmetry.space_group_name_H-M   'P 1'
#
loop_
_entity.id
_entity.type
_entity.pdbx_description
1 polymer ?
#
loop_
_entity_poly.entity_id
_entity_poly.type
_entity_poly.pdbx_seq_one_letter_code
_entity_poly.pdbx_strand_id
1 'polypeptide(L)'
;MKRRYILIIWSILLTLLPLLNGCIREEEFDNTPQGNFEALWKIIDEQYCFLDYKQIDWDAIHDKYQPLITPGMSYDGLFEILGNMLAELKDGHVNLYSSSNMARYWDWYLDYPRNFNEGIIERQY
;
A
#
# COMPACT_ATOMS: atom_id res chain seq x y z
N MET A 1 53.09 -10.14 15.48
CA MET A 1 51.92 -9.31 15.88
C MET A 1 50.99 -9.02 14.72
N LYS A 2 51.42 -8.55 13.56
CA LYS A 2 50.55 -8.19 12.40
C LYS A 2 49.60 -9.32 11.92
N ARG A 3 50.05 -10.57 11.89
CA ARG A 3 49.26 -11.72 11.44
C ARG A 3 48.02 -12.02 12.31
N ARG A 4 48.11 -11.77 13.63
CA ARG A 4 46.99 -11.94 14.57
C ARG A 4 45.89 -10.89 14.35
N TYR A 5 46.24 -9.65 14.09
CA TYR A 5 45.28 -8.58 13.79
C TYR A 5 44.56 -8.83 12.47
N ILE A 6 45.28 -9.34 11.46
CA ILE A 6 44.67 -9.69 10.17
C ILE A 6 43.60 -10.78 10.35
N LEU A 7 43.86 -11.82 11.13
CA LEU A 7 42.89 -12.89 11.40
C LEU A 7 41.68 -12.38 12.18
N ILE A 8 41.86 -11.46 13.12
CA ILE A 8 40.76 -10.84 13.89
C ILE A 8 39.89 -9.97 12.96
N ILE A 9 40.49 -9.18 12.09
CA ILE A 9 39.75 -8.34 11.12
C ILE A 9 38.94 -9.21 10.16
N TRP A 10 39.53 -10.30 9.64
CA TRP A 10 38.83 -11.25 8.77
C TRP A 10 37.70 -11.96 9.49
N SER A 11 37.88 -12.32 10.76
CA SER A 11 36.82 -12.93 11.58
C SER A 11 35.66 -11.97 11.80
N ILE A 12 35.92 -10.69 12.13
CA ILE A 12 34.89 -9.66 12.30
C ILE A 12 34.18 -9.39 10.98
N LEU A 13 34.89 -9.31 9.87
CA LEU A 13 34.30 -9.09 8.55
C LEU A 13 33.37 -10.25 8.16
N LEU A 14 33.77 -11.49 8.45
CA LEU A 14 33.01 -12.69 8.15
C LEU A 14 31.72 -12.80 9.00
N THR A 15 31.76 -12.31 10.24
CA THR A 15 30.59 -12.28 11.13
C THR A 15 29.63 -11.13 10.83
N LEU A 16 30.09 -10.06 10.19
CA LEU A 16 29.26 -8.93 9.75
C LEU A 16 28.53 -9.19 8.42
N LEU A 17 29.06 -10.06 7.56
CA LEU A 17 28.45 -10.39 6.27
C LEU A 17 26.99 -10.86 6.34
N PRO A 18 26.56 -11.75 7.25
CA PRO A 18 25.17 -12.16 7.36
C PRO A 18 24.23 -11.05 7.86
N LEU A 19 24.74 -10.01 8.52
CA LEU A 19 23.92 -8.89 8.99
C LEU A 19 23.55 -7.92 7.86
N LEU A 20 24.20 -8.02 6.70
CA LEU A 20 23.90 -7.21 5.52
C LEU A 20 22.83 -7.85 4.61
N ASN A 21 22.41 -9.07 4.89
CA ASN A 21 21.33 -9.75 4.16
C ASN A 21 19.95 -9.38 4.74
N GLY A 22 19.69 -8.09 4.91
CA GLY A 22 18.34 -7.57 5.07
C GLY A 22 17.60 -7.62 3.73
N CYS A 23 17.45 -8.81 3.15
CA CYS A 23 16.55 -8.99 2.03
C CYS A 23 15.15 -8.75 2.55
N ILE A 24 14.54 -7.63 2.17
CA ILE A 24 13.09 -7.50 2.13
C ILE A 24 12.66 -8.62 1.19
N ARG A 25 12.09 -9.69 1.73
CA ARG A 25 11.39 -10.69 0.93
C ARG A 25 10.13 -9.99 0.44
N GLU A 26 10.10 -9.63 -0.82
CA GLU A 26 8.84 -9.36 -1.47
C GLU A 26 8.04 -10.66 -1.46
N GLU A 27 6.85 -10.63 -0.89
CA GLU A 27 5.95 -11.77 -0.97
C GLU A 27 5.50 -11.89 -2.43
N GLU A 28 5.72 -13.06 -3.02
CA GLU A 28 5.20 -13.36 -4.35
C GLU A 28 3.71 -13.67 -4.23
N PHE A 29 2.89 -12.86 -4.89
CA PHE A 29 1.46 -13.12 -5.05
C PHE A 29 1.19 -13.72 -6.42
N ASP A 30 0.22 -14.62 -6.48
CA ASP A 30 -0.23 -15.15 -7.76
C ASP A 30 -0.84 -14.03 -8.60
N ASN A 31 -0.39 -13.87 -9.84
CA ASN A 31 -0.95 -12.88 -10.76
C ASN A 31 -2.28 -13.39 -11.35
N THR A 32 -3.25 -13.58 -10.47
CA THR A 32 -4.64 -13.92 -10.75
C THR A 32 -5.54 -12.85 -10.16
N PRO A 33 -6.81 -12.73 -10.57
CA PRO A 33 -7.73 -11.78 -9.94
C PRO A 33 -7.80 -11.94 -8.43
N GLN A 34 -7.87 -13.18 -7.94
CA GLN A 34 -7.86 -13.52 -6.53
C GLN A 34 -6.56 -13.08 -5.85
N GLY A 35 -5.40 -13.48 -6.40
CA GLY A 35 -4.10 -13.14 -5.84
C GLY A 35 -3.86 -11.64 -5.77
N ASN A 36 -4.28 -10.89 -6.79
CA ASN A 36 -4.16 -9.43 -6.80
C ASN A 36 -5.09 -8.77 -5.76
N PHE A 37 -6.29 -9.31 -5.55
CA PHE A 37 -7.20 -8.86 -4.50
C PHE A 37 -6.60 -9.07 -3.11
N GLU A 38 -6.13 -10.30 -2.81
CA GLU A 38 -5.53 -10.63 -1.52
C GLU A 38 -4.25 -9.80 -1.27
N ALA A 39 -3.43 -9.61 -2.30
CA ALA A 39 -2.24 -8.78 -2.22
C ALA A 39 -2.57 -7.33 -1.83
N LEU A 40 -3.55 -6.72 -2.50
CA LEU A 40 -3.96 -5.36 -2.20
C LEU A 40 -4.57 -5.24 -0.81
N TRP A 41 -5.45 -6.17 -0.43
CA TRP A 41 -6.05 -6.19 0.90
C TRP A 41 -4.97 -6.27 2.00
N LYS A 42 -4.01 -7.20 1.85
CA LYS A 42 -2.91 -7.39 2.79
C LYS A 42 -1.99 -6.16 2.88
N ILE A 43 -1.67 -5.51 1.76
CA ILE A 43 -0.87 -4.29 1.75
C ILE A 43 -1.53 -3.19 2.59
N ILE A 44 -2.83 -3.02 2.46
CA ILE A 44 -3.58 -2.03 3.26
C ILE A 44 -3.63 -2.44 4.72
N ASP A 45 -3.92 -3.70 5.02
CA ASP A 45 -3.96 -4.22 6.38
C ASP A 45 -2.66 -3.98 7.14
N GLU A 46 -1.52 -4.27 6.51
CA GLU A 46 -0.20 -4.18 7.13
C GLU A 46 0.42 -2.79 7.12
N GLN A 47 0.07 -1.94 6.15
CA GLN A 47 0.79 -0.69 5.91
C GLN A 47 -0.04 0.58 6.06
N TYR A 48 -1.38 0.49 6.03
CA TYR A 48 -2.22 1.67 6.20
C TYR A 48 -2.46 1.98 7.68
N CYS A 49 -1.82 3.04 8.16
CA CYS A 49 -1.75 3.37 9.60
C CYS A 49 -3.03 3.99 10.19
N PHE A 50 -4.08 4.22 9.40
CA PHE A 50 -5.28 4.93 9.87
C PHE A 50 -6.52 4.04 10.02
N LEU A 51 -6.42 2.71 9.89
CA LEU A 51 -7.56 1.80 10.05
C LEU A 51 -8.21 1.98 11.43
N ASP A 52 -7.42 1.87 12.50
CA ASP A 52 -7.90 2.04 13.88
C ASP A 52 -8.43 3.45 14.14
N TYR A 53 -7.70 4.47 13.67
CA TYR A 53 -8.10 5.87 13.86
C TYR A 53 -9.45 6.18 13.22
N LYS A 54 -9.69 5.64 12.02
CA LYS A 54 -10.94 5.81 11.28
C LYS A 54 -12.02 4.81 11.69
N GLN A 55 -11.71 3.87 12.58
CA GLN A 55 -12.61 2.78 13.01
C GLN A 55 -13.12 1.96 11.82
N ILE A 56 -12.24 1.66 10.87
CA ILE A 56 -12.54 0.86 9.69
C ILE A 56 -12.30 -0.61 10.03
N ASP A 57 -13.34 -1.42 9.92
CA ASP A 57 -13.26 -2.88 9.96
C ASP A 57 -12.83 -3.40 8.58
N TRP A 58 -11.50 -3.55 8.41
CA TRP A 58 -10.90 -3.92 7.13
C TRP A 58 -11.18 -5.38 6.76
N ASP A 59 -11.36 -6.28 7.75
CA ASP A 59 -11.79 -7.67 7.54
C ASP A 59 -13.22 -7.72 7.00
N ALA A 60 -14.13 -6.91 7.54
CA ALA A 60 -15.49 -6.83 7.02
C ALA A 60 -15.54 -6.30 5.58
N ILE A 61 -14.61 -5.41 5.22
CA ILE A 61 -14.47 -4.93 3.84
C ILE A 61 -13.94 -6.06 2.93
N HIS A 62 -12.98 -6.86 3.39
CA HIS A 62 -12.53 -8.07 2.67
C HIS A 62 -13.73 -8.98 2.36
N ASP A 63 -14.50 -9.36 3.39
CA ASP A 63 -15.64 -10.26 3.27
C ASP A 63 -16.73 -9.72 2.32
N LYS A 64 -16.86 -8.41 2.22
CA LYS A 64 -17.79 -7.73 1.31
C LYS A 64 -17.35 -7.85 -0.15
N TYR A 65 -16.07 -7.68 -0.44
CA TYR A 65 -15.55 -7.57 -1.80
C TYR A 65 -15.03 -8.89 -2.37
N GLN A 66 -14.49 -9.77 -1.56
CA GLN A 66 -13.92 -11.06 -1.96
C GLN A 66 -14.89 -11.92 -2.80
N PRO A 67 -16.20 -12.03 -2.49
CA PRO A 67 -17.14 -12.82 -3.29
C PRO A 67 -17.40 -12.25 -4.70
N LEU A 68 -17.03 -11.00 -4.94
CA LEU A 68 -17.16 -10.35 -6.25
C LEU A 68 -16.03 -10.73 -7.22
N ILE A 69 -14.94 -11.27 -6.69
CA ILE A 69 -13.78 -11.67 -7.48
C ILE A 69 -14.02 -13.04 -8.09
N THR A 70 -14.06 -13.11 -9.41
CA THR A 70 -14.27 -14.37 -10.13
C THR A 70 -13.04 -14.77 -10.95
N PRO A 71 -12.74 -16.07 -11.06
CA PRO A 71 -11.68 -16.52 -11.96
C PRO A 71 -11.96 -16.09 -13.40
N GLY A 72 -10.99 -15.47 -14.05
CA GLY A 72 -11.12 -15.03 -15.44
C GLY A 72 -11.87 -13.73 -15.68
N MET A 73 -12.18 -12.96 -14.59
CA MET A 73 -12.68 -11.61 -14.77
C MET A 73 -11.67 -10.73 -15.51
N SER A 74 -12.17 -9.70 -16.20
CA SER A 74 -11.31 -8.78 -16.94
C SER A 74 -10.48 -7.91 -16.00
N TYR A 75 -9.34 -7.39 -16.49
CA TYR A 75 -8.52 -6.45 -15.72
C TYR A 75 -9.29 -5.18 -15.33
N ASP A 76 -10.15 -4.67 -16.21
CA ASP A 76 -10.97 -3.49 -15.92
C ASP A 76 -12.01 -3.78 -14.83
N GLY A 77 -12.63 -4.97 -14.87
CA GLY A 77 -13.57 -5.38 -13.82
C GLY A 77 -12.88 -5.57 -12.47
N LEU A 78 -11.69 -6.19 -12.46
CA LEU A 78 -10.89 -6.29 -11.24
C LEU A 78 -10.49 -4.90 -10.72
N PHE A 79 -10.02 -4.02 -11.61
CA PHE A 79 -9.61 -2.67 -11.25
C PHE A 79 -10.75 -1.86 -10.61
N GLU A 80 -11.96 -1.99 -11.14
CA GLU A 80 -13.16 -1.34 -10.59
C GLU A 80 -13.47 -1.84 -9.18
N ILE A 81 -13.43 -3.16 -8.95
CA ILE A 81 -13.69 -3.74 -7.62
C ILE A 81 -12.62 -3.30 -6.62
N LEU A 82 -11.34 -3.37 -6.99
CA LEU A 82 -10.24 -2.93 -6.14
C LEU A 82 -10.31 -1.45 -5.82
N GLY A 83 -10.67 -0.62 -6.79
CA GLY A 83 -10.88 0.81 -6.61
C GLY A 83 -12.03 1.12 -5.64
N ASN A 84 -13.15 0.38 -5.77
CA ASN A 84 -14.29 0.51 -4.87
C ASN A 84 -13.95 0.07 -3.44
N MET A 85 -13.17 -1.01 -3.28
CA MET A 85 -12.67 -1.45 -1.98
C MET A 85 -11.80 -0.37 -1.32
N LEU A 86 -10.87 0.23 -2.05
CA LEU A 86 -10.02 1.31 -1.53
C LEU A 86 -10.82 2.58 -1.20
N ALA A 87 -11.92 2.85 -1.90
CA ALA A 87 -12.78 4.01 -1.63
C ALA A 87 -13.45 3.95 -0.25
N GLU A 88 -13.59 2.75 0.35
CA GLU A 88 -14.09 2.59 1.73
C GLU A 88 -13.17 3.25 2.77
N LEU A 89 -11.89 3.42 2.45
CA LEU A 89 -10.95 4.14 3.32
C LEU A 89 -11.25 5.64 3.40
N LYS A 90 -12.03 6.19 2.46
CA LYS A 90 -12.34 7.63 2.37
C LYS A 90 -11.10 8.51 2.50
N ASP A 91 -10.06 8.15 1.75
CA ASP A 91 -8.77 8.81 1.83
C ASP A 91 -8.25 9.20 0.43
N GLY A 92 -8.14 10.50 0.20
CA GLY A 92 -7.66 11.04 -1.08
C GLY A 92 -6.18 10.78 -1.37
N HIS A 93 -5.42 10.24 -0.41
CA HIS A 93 -4.01 9.88 -0.58
C HIS A 93 -3.84 8.42 -1.01
N VAL A 94 -4.88 7.59 -0.84
CA VAL A 94 -4.86 6.20 -1.32
C VAL A 94 -5.36 6.17 -2.76
N ASN A 95 -4.50 5.76 -3.67
CA ASN A 95 -4.79 5.75 -5.10
C ASN A 95 -4.36 4.42 -5.72
N LEU A 96 -5.17 3.90 -6.64
CA LEU A 96 -4.82 2.75 -7.46
C LEU A 96 -4.61 3.21 -8.90
N TYR A 97 -3.52 2.78 -9.51
CA TYR A 97 -3.17 3.12 -10.89
C TYR A 97 -3.01 1.87 -11.73
N SER A 98 -3.46 1.95 -12.97
CA SER A 98 -3.09 1.04 -14.05
C SER A 98 -2.48 1.82 -15.21
N SER A 99 -2.11 1.14 -16.28
CA SER A 99 -1.57 1.80 -17.49
C SER A 99 -2.57 2.76 -18.16
N SER A 100 -3.88 2.55 -17.94
CA SER A 100 -4.96 3.27 -18.63
C SER A 100 -6.00 3.87 -17.68
N ASN A 101 -5.92 3.61 -16.37
CA ASN A 101 -6.97 4.00 -15.43
C ASN A 101 -6.41 4.40 -14.07
N MET A 102 -7.19 5.20 -13.32
CA MET A 102 -6.89 5.62 -11.97
C MET A 102 -8.16 5.57 -11.11
N ALA A 103 -8.09 4.89 -9.96
CA ALA A 103 -9.12 4.94 -8.94
C ALA A 103 -8.63 5.77 -7.75
N ARG A 104 -9.48 6.69 -7.29
CA ARG A 104 -9.20 7.60 -6.18
C ARG A 104 -10.50 7.97 -5.49
N TYR A 105 -10.47 8.16 -4.17
CA TYR A 105 -11.56 8.77 -3.44
C TYR A 105 -11.57 10.28 -3.70
N TRP A 106 -12.50 10.74 -4.54
CA TRP A 106 -12.58 12.14 -4.97
C TRP A 106 -13.31 13.06 -3.97
N ASP A 107 -14.14 12.49 -3.10
CA ASP A 107 -14.97 13.28 -2.19
C ASP A 107 -14.20 13.81 -0.95
N TRP A 108 -12.90 13.51 -0.84
CA TRP A 108 -12.05 13.97 0.27
C TRP A 108 -12.08 15.48 0.48
N TYR A 109 -12.28 16.26 -0.57
CA TYR A 109 -12.35 17.73 -0.50
C TYR A 109 -13.70 18.24 0.05
N LEU A 110 -14.76 17.42 0.08
CA LEU A 110 -16.05 17.78 0.64
C LEU A 110 -16.03 17.81 2.17
N ASP A 111 -15.19 16.99 2.77
CA ASP A 111 -14.98 16.88 4.21
C ASP A 111 -13.90 17.86 4.73
N TYR A 112 -13.31 18.64 3.80
CA TYR A 112 -12.26 19.58 4.14
C TYR A 112 -12.82 20.79 4.90
N PRO A 113 -12.19 21.24 6.01
CA PRO A 113 -12.63 22.45 6.69
C PRO A 113 -12.52 23.65 5.75
N ARG A 114 -13.64 24.30 5.48
CA ARG A 114 -13.75 25.41 4.52
C ARG A 114 -13.14 26.74 5.04
N ASN A 115 -12.09 26.67 5.83
CA ASN A 115 -11.31 27.82 6.28
C ASN A 115 -10.21 28.21 5.28
N PHE A 116 -10.01 27.41 4.22
CA PHE A 116 -9.10 27.72 3.13
C PHE A 116 -9.83 28.47 2.03
N ASN A 117 -9.30 29.63 1.63
CA ASN A 117 -9.85 30.42 0.54
C ASN A 117 -8.75 30.66 -0.50
N GLU A 118 -8.81 29.92 -1.60
CA GLU A 118 -7.85 29.98 -2.70
C GLU A 118 -7.73 31.39 -3.30
N GLY A 119 -8.86 32.08 -3.47
CA GLY A 119 -8.88 33.44 -4.00
C GLY A 119 -8.24 34.50 -3.08
N ILE A 120 -7.97 34.20 -1.79
CA ILE A 120 -7.17 35.06 -0.94
C ILE A 120 -5.68 34.83 -1.23
N ILE A 121 -5.28 33.57 -1.42
CA ILE A 121 -3.88 33.22 -1.72
C ILE A 121 -3.47 33.79 -3.07
N GLU A 122 -4.27 33.58 -4.13
CA GLU A 122 -4.01 34.08 -5.48
C GLU A 122 -3.89 35.61 -5.56
N ARG A 123 -4.51 36.32 -4.62
CA ARG A 123 -4.42 37.80 -4.57
C ARG A 123 -3.23 38.34 -3.79
N GLN A 124 -2.61 37.49 -2.95
CA GLN A 124 -1.53 37.91 -2.06
C GLN A 124 -0.15 37.41 -2.50
N TYR A 125 -0.09 36.50 -3.42
CA TYR A 125 1.13 35.92 -3.99
C TYR A 125 1.09 35.92 -5.52
#